data_e41aa42bd63d98ccbceb9182279e5939
#
_entry.id   e41aa42bd63d98ccbceb9182279e5939
#
_cell.length_a   1.000
_cell.length_b   1.000
_cell.length_c   1.000
_cell.angle_alpha   90.00
_cell.angle_beta   90.00
_cell.angle_gamma   90.00
#
_symmetry.space_group_name_H-M   'P 1'
#
loop_
_entity.id
_entity.type
_entity.pdbx_description
1 polymer ?
#
loop_
_entity_poly.entity_id
_entity_poly.type
_entity_poly.pdbx_seq_one_letter_code
_entity_poly.pdbx_strand_id
1 'polypeptide(L)'
;MKYLLDTNVLSDFVRGEKAVTARLRQEAPPQLAVSVVTEMEVEYGLARNPNLAPRVREAMRMLLNTISVLPFEREDARVAAQLRASLNSQGTPIGAYDLLLAACALRRGLKIVTHNAREFVRVSGLGLEDWHNL
;
A
#
# COMPACT_ATOMS: atom_id res chain seq x y z
N MET A 1 -1.35 -14.89 -2.09
CA MET A 1 -1.21 -13.45 -1.83
C MET A 1 -2.35 -12.72 -2.51
N LYS A 2 -3.02 -11.85 -1.81
CA LYS A 2 -4.27 -11.28 -2.28
C LYS A 2 -4.33 -9.75 -2.18
N TYR A 3 -3.70 -9.17 -1.15
CA TYR A 3 -3.83 -7.75 -0.82
C TYR A 3 -2.49 -7.05 -0.77
N LEU A 4 -2.44 -5.85 -1.35
CA LEU A 4 -1.33 -4.91 -1.22
C LEU A 4 -1.80 -3.75 -0.34
N LEU A 5 -1.17 -3.59 0.83
CA LEU A 5 -1.59 -2.59 1.80
C LEU A 5 -0.91 -1.25 1.55
N ASP A 6 -1.70 -0.18 1.55
CA ASP A 6 -1.20 1.19 1.47
C ASP A 6 -0.59 1.62 2.81
N THR A 7 0.29 2.61 2.78
CA THR A 7 1.00 3.12 3.95
C THR A 7 0.05 3.55 5.08
N ASN A 8 -1.04 4.24 4.74
CA ASN A 8 -1.99 4.71 5.75
C ASN A 8 -2.71 3.56 6.47
N VAL A 9 -2.94 2.45 5.79
CA VAL A 9 -3.54 1.26 6.40
C VAL A 9 -2.61 0.69 7.47
N LEU A 10 -1.30 0.65 7.19
CA LEU A 10 -0.31 0.19 8.18
C LEU A 10 -0.29 1.10 9.41
N SER A 11 -0.29 2.41 9.19
CA SER A 11 -0.30 3.39 10.29
C SER A 11 -1.55 3.25 11.14
N ASP A 12 -2.70 3.10 10.52
CA ASP A 12 -3.97 2.95 11.23
C ASP A 12 -4.03 1.65 12.03
N PHE A 13 -3.48 0.57 11.46
CA PHE A 13 -3.41 -0.70 12.17
C PHE A 13 -2.56 -0.59 13.45
N VAL A 14 -1.35 -0.04 13.34
CA VAL A 14 -0.44 0.04 14.52
C VAL A 14 -0.94 1.03 15.56
N ARG A 15 -1.80 1.98 15.18
CA ARG A 15 -2.46 2.91 16.11
C ARG A 15 -3.75 2.35 16.69
N GLY A 16 -4.18 1.16 16.27
CA GLY A 16 -5.33 0.49 16.81
C GLY A 16 -6.67 0.95 16.25
N GLU A 17 -6.70 1.48 15.02
CA GLU A 17 -7.97 1.81 14.37
C GLU A 17 -8.82 0.54 14.29
N LYS A 18 -10.07 0.61 14.79
CA LYS A 18 -10.88 -0.58 15.07
C LYS A 18 -11.24 -1.40 13.83
N ALA A 19 -11.75 -0.75 12.81
CA ALA A 19 -12.23 -1.44 11.61
C ALA A 19 -11.06 -2.08 10.85
N VAL A 20 -9.98 -1.35 10.65
CA VAL A 20 -8.76 -1.84 9.98
C VAL A 20 -8.15 -2.99 10.76
N THR A 21 -8.04 -2.85 12.08
CA THR A 21 -7.47 -3.89 12.95
C THR A 21 -8.29 -5.18 12.88
N ALA A 22 -9.61 -5.07 12.98
CA ALA A 22 -10.51 -6.22 12.92
C ALA A 22 -10.39 -6.94 11.58
N ARG A 23 -10.39 -6.18 10.49
CA ARG A 23 -10.33 -6.75 9.15
C ARG A 23 -8.97 -7.38 8.85
N LEU A 24 -7.89 -6.72 9.24
CA LEU A 24 -6.53 -7.21 9.00
C LEU A 24 -6.27 -8.51 9.76
N ARG A 25 -6.77 -8.62 10.99
CA ARG A 25 -6.65 -9.84 11.80
C ARG A 25 -7.43 -11.03 11.24
N GLN A 26 -8.41 -10.80 10.38
CA GLN A 26 -9.16 -11.87 9.72
C GLN A 26 -8.36 -12.52 8.60
N GLU A 27 -7.30 -11.86 8.12
CA GLU A 27 -6.51 -12.36 7.01
C GLU A 27 -5.27 -13.09 7.50
N ALA A 28 -4.96 -14.21 6.85
CA ALA A 28 -3.71 -14.92 7.10
C ALA A 28 -2.53 -14.07 6.55
N PRO A 29 -1.40 -13.97 7.29
CA PRO A 29 -0.27 -13.17 6.85
C PRO A 29 0.22 -13.45 5.41
N PRO A 30 0.22 -14.68 4.90
CA PRO A 30 0.61 -14.94 3.51
C PRO A 30 -0.28 -14.26 2.45
N GLN A 31 -1.47 -13.82 2.82
CA GLN A 31 -2.37 -13.10 1.92
C GLN A 31 -2.04 -11.61 1.83
N LEU A 32 -1.17 -11.11 2.69
CA LEU A 32 -0.87 -9.70 2.84
C LEU A 32 0.51 -9.36 2.32
N ALA A 33 0.61 -8.24 1.64
CA ALA A 33 1.89 -7.72 1.15
C ALA A 33 1.92 -6.20 1.21
N VAL A 34 3.12 -5.66 1.20
CA VAL A 34 3.38 -4.24 0.94
C VAL A 34 4.43 -4.15 -0.15
N SER A 35 4.47 -3.01 -0.83
CA SER A 35 5.54 -2.68 -1.76
C SER A 35 6.77 -2.19 -0.97
N VAL A 36 7.96 -2.41 -1.52
CA VAL A 36 9.20 -1.80 -1.01
C VAL A 36 9.09 -0.27 -1.01
N VAL A 37 8.27 0.31 -1.90
CA VAL A 37 7.97 1.75 -1.90
C VAL A 37 7.26 2.15 -0.61
N THR A 38 6.29 1.35 -0.17
CA THR A 38 5.60 1.56 1.10
C THR A 38 6.55 1.41 2.28
N GLU A 39 7.45 0.43 2.24
CA GLU A 39 8.49 0.28 3.27
C GLU A 39 9.36 1.54 3.36
N MET A 40 9.75 2.12 2.23
CA MET A 40 10.50 3.37 2.20
C MET A 40 9.71 4.50 2.86
N GLU A 41 8.42 4.62 2.56
CA GLU A 41 7.58 5.66 3.16
C GLU A 41 7.46 5.47 4.68
N VAL A 42 7.34 4.24 5.15
CA VAL A 42 7.32 3.92 6.58
C VAL A 42 8.65 4.32 7.23
N GLU A 43 9.77 3.91 6.66
CA GLU A 43 11.09 4.23 7.18
C GLU A 43 11.34 5.75 7.20
N TYR A 44 10.90 6.44 6.17
CA TYR A 44 10.98 7.91 6.13
C TYR A 44 10.15 8.53 7.26
N GLY A 45 8.92 8.06 7.48
CA GLY A 45 8.07 8.53 8.56
C GLY A 45 8.68 8.31 9.94
N LEU A 46 9.31 7.16 10.16
CA LEU A 46 10.01 6.85 11.42
C LEU A 46 11.24 7.75 11.61
N ALA A 47 12.00 7.99 10.55
CA ALA A 47 13.19 8.85 10.60
C ALA A 47 12.81 10.31 10.87
N ARG A 48 11.70 10.77 10.30
CA ARG A 48 11.22 12.14 10.45
C ARG A 48 10.63 12.41 11.84
N ASN A 49 10.14 11.38 12.52
CA ASN A 49 9.47 11.48 13.81
C ASN A 49 10.28 10.77 14.91
N PRO A 50 11.43 11.33 15.35
CA PRO A 50 12.25 10.65 16.35
C PRO A 50 11.56 10.52 17.71
N ASN A 51 10.53 11.34 17.97
CA ASN A 51 9.77 11.31 19.22
C ASN A 51 8.55 10.38 19.18
N LEU A 52 8.36 9.66 18.08
CA LEU A 52 7.28 8.69 17.98
C LEU A 52 7.45 7.61 19.06
N ALA A 53 6.33 7.24 19.70
CA ALA A 53 6.37 6.26 20.79
C ALA A 53 7.08 4.97 20.38
N PRO A 54 8.00 4.45 21.22
CA PRO A 54 8.71 3.22 20.90
C PRO A 54 7.77 2.04 20.57
N ARG A 55 6.61 1.97 21.22
CA ARG A 55 5.60 0.95 20.96
C ARG A 55 5.11 0.98 19.51
N VAL A 56 4.89 2.17 18.98
CA VAL A 56 4.41 2.34 17.59
C VAL A 56 5.52 1.97 16.60
N ARG A 57 6.76 2.40 16.87
CA ARG A 57 7.93 2.04 16.04
C ARG A 57 8.10 0.53 15.95
N GLU A 58 8.08 -0.12 17.10
CA GLU A 58 8.30 -1.56 17.20
C GLU A 58 7.16 -2.34 16.52
N ALA A 59 5.92 -1.91 16.73
CA ALA A 59 4.76 -2.53 16.07
C ALA A 59 4.85 -2.43 14.55
N MET A 60 5.28 -1.29 14.03
CA MET A 60 5.43 -1.10 12.60
C MET A 60 6.52 -2.01 12.02
N ARG A 61 7.67 -2.11 12.69
CA ARG A 61 8.76 -2.98 12.25
C ARG A 61 8.37 -4.46 12.31
N MET A 62 7.64 -4.84 13.34
CA MET A 62 7.15 -6.21 13.49
C MET A 62 6.17 -6.55 12.37
N LEU A 63 5.28 -5.63 12.03
CA LEU A 63 4.33 -5.82 10.93
C LEU A 63 5.06 -6.02 9.60
N LEU A 64 6.04 -5.19 9.28
CA LEU A 64 6.83 -5.30 8.06
C LEU A 64 7.65 -6.60 8.00
N ASN A 65 8.02 -7.16 9.15
CA ASN A 65 8.73 -8.44 9.21
C ASN A 65 7.80 -9.65 9.13
N THR A 66 6.50 -9.45 9.35
CA THR A 66 5.50 -10.52 9.36
C THR A 66 4.86 -10.74 8.00
N ILE A 67 4.68 -9.69 7.23
CA ILE A 67 4.07 -9.76 5.89
C ILE A 67 5.13 -9.66 4.80
N SER A 68 4.76 -10.00 3.57
CA SER A 68 5.68 -9.95 2.43
C SER A 68 5.95 -8.51 2.01
N VAL A 69 7.21 -8.18 1.78
CA VAL A 69 7.61 -6.92 1.16
C VAL A 69 8.02 -7.22 -0.28
N LEU A 70 7.28 -6.68 -1.23
CA LEU A 70 7.48 -6.97 -2.66
C LEU A 70 8.46 -5.97 -3.27
N PRO A 71 9.47 -6.46 -4.02
CA PRO A 71 10.38 -5.56 -4.73
C PRO A 71 9.67 -4.85 -5.86
N PHE A 72 10.20 -3.68 -6.25
CA PHE A 72 9.78 -3.02 -7.47
C PHE A 72 10.71 -3.47 -8.59
N GLU A 73 10.19 -4.33 -9.46
CA GLU A 73 10.97 -4.99 -10.47
C GLU A 73 10.89 -4.29 -11.83
N ARG A 74 11.70 -4.73 -12.77
CA ARG A 74 11.75 -4.16 -14.12
C ARG A 74 10.40 -4.20 -14.83
N GLU A 75 9.66 -5.29 -14.65
CA GLU A 75 8.31 -5.45 -15.22
C GLU A 75 7.33 -4.47 -14.59
N ASP A 76 7.48 -4.17 -13.30
CA ASP A 76 6.67 -3.14 -12.64
C ASP A 76 6.92 -1.77 -13.27
N ALA A 77 8.19 -1.47 -13.59
CA ALA A 77 8.54 -0.21 -14.25
C ALA A 77 7.89 -0.07 -15.61
N ARG A 78 7.80 -1.15 -16.38
CA ARG A 78 7.14 -1.15 -17.69
C ARG A 78 5.64 -0.90 -17.56
N VAL A 79 4.99 -1.57 -16.61
CA VAL A 79 3.57 -1.36 -16.33
C VAL A 79 3.33 0.08 -15.87
N ALA A 80 4.17 0.59 -14.97
CA ALA A 80 4.07 1.96 -14.47
C ALA A 80 4.20 2.99 -15.61
N ALA A 81 5.13 2.77 -16.53
CA ALA A 81 5.34 3.67 -17.67
C ALA A 81 4.10 3.72 -18.57
N GLN A 82 3.53 2.57 -18.90
CA GLN A 82 2.34 2.50 -19.74
C GLN A 82 1.14 3.13 -19.06
N LEU A 83 0.98 2.86 -17.76
CA LEU A 83 -0.10 3.42 -16.96
C LEU A 83 0.01 4.94 -16.86
N ARG A 84 1.20 5.44 -16.64
CA ARG A 84 1.46 6.88 -16.57
C ARG A 84 1.11 7.56 -17.90
N ALA A 85 1.53 6.98 -19.02
CA ALA A 85 1.25 7.53 -20.35
C ALA A 85 -0.26 7.57 -20.60
N SER A 86 -0.97 6.50 -20.26
CA SER A 86 -2.42 6.42 -20.43
C SER A 86 -3.16 7.44 -19.58
N LEU A 87 -2.82 7.54 -18.29
CA LEU A 87 -3.47 8.48 -17.37
C LEU A 87 -3.20 9.93 -17.77
N ASN A 88 -1.97 10.25 -18.17
CA ASN A 88 -1.63 11.59 -18.61
C ASN A 88 -2.37 11.98 -19.90
N SER A 89 -2.50 11.04 -20.85
CA SER A 89 -3.23 11.30 -22.09
C SER A 89 -4.72 11.55 -21.86
N GLN A 90 -5.29 10.96 -20.81
CA GLN A 90 -6.69 11.15 -20.41
C GLN A 90 -6.90 12.40 -19.55
N GLY A 91 -5.83 13.09 -19.16
CA GLY A 91 -5.91 14.24 -18.27
C GLY A 91 -6.22 13.87 -16.82
N THR A 92 -5.94 12.62 -16.42
CA THR A 92 -6.23 12.10 -15.07
C THR A 92 -4.96 11.52 -14.43
N PRO A 93 -3.89 12.32 -14.24
CA PRO A 93 -2.67 11.82 -13.61
C PRO A 93 -2.91 11.45 -12.14
N ILE A 94 -2.06 10.59 -11.61
CA ILE A 94 -2.05 10.24 -10.18
C ILE A 94 -0.66 10.50 -9.61
N GLY A 95 -0.57 10.53 -8.27
CA GLY A 95 0.70 10.74 -7.59
C GLY A 95 1.73 9.67 -7.91
N ALA A 96 3.01 10.04 -7.83
CA ALA A 96 4.11 9.17 -8.25
C ALA A 96 4.15 7.84 -7.47
N TYR A 97 4.00 7.88 -6.14
CA TYR A 97 4.03 6.66 -5.34
C TYR A 97 2.79 5.80 -5.56
N ASP A 98 1.62 6.42 -5.71
CA ASP A 98 0.38 5.71 -6.02
C ASP A 98 0.49 5.00 -7.38
N LEU A 99 1.15 5.63 -8.34
CA LEU A 99 1.42 5.02 -9.65
C LEU A 99 2.24 3.74 -9.50
N LEU A 100 3.29 3.78 -8.67
CA LEU A 100 4.15 2.62 -8.45
C LEU A 100 3.41 1.50 -7.72
N LEU A 101 2.56 1.84 -6.74
CA LEU A 101 1.72 0.87 -6.04
C LEU A 101 0.72 0.22 -7.00
N ALA A 102 0.07 1.04 -7.83
CA ALA A 102 -0.90 0.54 -8.82
C ALA A 102 -0.25 -0.44 -9.79
N ALA A 103 0.94 -0.11 -10.30
CA ALA A 103 1.68 -1.00 -11.19
C ALA A 103 2.04 -2.32 -10.52
N CYS A 104 2.52 -2.26 -9.29
CA CYS A 104 2.85 -3.45 -8.51
C CYS A 104 1.64 -4.37 -8.34
N ALA A 105 0.49 -3.80 -7.97
CA ALA A 105 -0.74 -4.56 -7.75
C ALA A 105 -1.30 -5.14 -9.05
N LEU A 106 -1.37 -4.32 -10.11
CA LEU A 106 -1.90 -4.78 -11.41
C LEU A 106 -1.11 -5.96 -11.96
N ARG A 107 0.22 -5.85 -11.95
CA ARG A 107 1.07 -6.91 -12.50
C ARG A 107 0.89 -8.24 -11.77
N ARG A 108 0.59 -8.18 -10.48
CA ARG A 108 0.47 -9.37 -9.62
C ARG A 108 -0.97 -9.82 -9.37
N GLY A 109 -1.95 -9.09 -9.89
CA GLY A 109 -3.35 -9.39 -9.64
C GLY A 109 -3.78 -9.18 -8.19
N LEU A 110 -3.14 -8.25 -7.48
CA LEU A 110 -3.47 -7.94 -6.08
C LEU A 110 -4.49 -6.80 -6.01
N LYS A 111 -5.30 -6.82 -4.95
CA LYS A 111 -6.16 -5.68 -4.61
C LYS A 111 -5.39 -4.73 -3.72
N ILE A 112 -5.49 -3.43 -3.98
CA ILE A 112 -4.94 -2.42 -3.08
C ILE A 112 -5.95 -2.15 -1.96
N VAL A 113 -5.48 -2.19 -0.73
CA VAL A 113 -6.26 -1.81 0.45
C VAL A 113 -5.84 -0.39 0.83
N THR A 114 -6.78 0.55 0.71
CA THR A 114 -6.54 1.96 0.97
C THR A 114 -7.82 2.64 1.42
N HIS A 115 -7.69 3.64 2.30
CA HIS A 115 -8.79 4.54 2.64
C HIS A 115 -8.89 5.70 1.64
N ASN A 116 -7.80 5.98 0.92
CA ASN A 116 -7.72 7.08 -0.05
C ASN A 116 -7.77 6.52 -1.48
N ALA A 117 -8.95 6.05 -1.88
CA ALA A 117 -9.14 5.44 -3.20
C ALA A 117 -9.28 6.44 -4.35
N ARG A 118 -9.35 7.74 -4.05
CA ARG A 118 -9.68 8.79 -5.01
C ARG A 118 -8.84 8.75 -6.30
N GLU A 119 -7.54 8.56 -6.18
CA GLU A 119 -6.66 8.47 -7.34
C GLU A 119 -6.67 7.07 -7.95
N PHE A 120 -6.70 6.03 -7.12
CA PHE A 120 -6.63 4.65 -7.60
C PHE A 120 -7.83 4.23 -8.45
N VAL A 121 -9.01 4.84 -8.24
CA VAL A 121 -10.19 4.53 -9.09
C VAL A 121 -9.99 4.92 -10.55
N ARG A 122 -9.02 5.79 -10.84
CA ARG A 122 -8.67 6.17 -12.20
C ARG A 122 -7.95 5.08 -12.97
N VAL A 123 -7.47 4.06 -12.27
CA VAL A 123 -6.69 2.97 -12.86
C VAL A 123 -7.62 1.83 -13.24
N SER A 124 -7.80 1.63 -14.54
CA SER A 124 -8.67 0.57 -15.07
C SER A 124 -8.14 -0.81 -14.68
N GLY A 125 -9.04 -1.67 -14.22
CA GLY A 125 -8.72 -3.06 -13.88
C GLY A 125 -8.10 -3.26 -12.50
N LEU A 126 -7.87 -2.19 -11.74
CA LEU A 126 -7.30 -2.27 -10.40
C LEU A 126 -8.38 -2.59 -9.37
N GLY A 127 -8.22 -3.68 -8.63
CA GLY A 127 -9.09 -3.99 -7.50
C GLY A 127 -8.76 -3.13 -6.28
N LEU A 128 -9.78 -2.63 -5.60
CA LEU A 128 -9.64 -1.78 -4.43
C LEU A 128 -10.56 -2.26 -3.31
N GLU A 129 -10.07 -2.16 -2.07
CA GLU A 129 -10.90 -2.36 -0.87
C GLU A 129 -10.57 -1.26 0.14
N ASP A 130 -11.59 -0.80 0.86
CA ASP A 130 -11.44 0.11 1.99
C ASP A 130 -11.86 -0.63 3.26
N TRP A 131 -10.89 -0.87 4.15
CA TRP A 131 -11.14 -1.60 5.39
C TRP A 131 -11.56 -0.71 6.55
N HIS A 132 -11.68 0.60 6.32
CA HIS A 132 -12.19 1.54 7.33
C HIS A 132 -13.71 1.51 7.43
N ASN A 133 -14.38 1.10 6.36
CA ASN A 133 -15.84 1.09 6.26
C ASN A 133 -16.36 -0.35 6.28
N LEU A 134 -16.50 -0.87 7.46
CA LEU A 134 -17.07 -2.22 7.67
C LEU A 134 -18.54 -2.17 8.01
#